data_a0335c3d41d18db95b07828e7ecc04c6
#
_entry.id   a0335c3d41d18db95b07828e7ecc04c6
#
_cell.length_a   1.000
_cell.length_b   1.000
_cell.length_c   1.000
_cell.angle_alpha   90.00
_cell.angle_beta   90.00
_cell.angle_gamma   90.00
#
_symmetry.space_group_name_H-M   'P 1'
#
loop_
_entity.id
_entity.type
_entity.pdbx_description
1 polymer ?
#
loop_
_entity_poly.entity_id
_entity_poly.type
_entity_poly.pdbx_seq_one_letter_code
_entity_poly.pdbx_strand_id
1 'polypeptide(L)'
;TVHMSADAKEWKKDRLRQRGVQVVEHTGDYERAVAAGRAEAASNPLCHFVDDEQSFSLLLGYSAAALHLQKQLAEQGVAVDAEHPLIVYLPCGVGGAPAGITFGLRQVLGPHVHCFFAEPVQSPCFMVQMMADATHGVGQHPSVYDWGLTNRTEADGLAVPRASLLAAELMRPLLSGVFTVADDTLFAHLVRVLDALGERIEPSAAAGFSGPAMLTGTTAGQAWLRSTGIDAVLHQATHLVWTTGGLLVPDAQYQGFAQRGRAVLAAQA
;
A
#
# COMPACT_ATOMS: atom_id res chain seq x y z
N THR A 1 23.59 -1.20 7.32
CA THR A 1 22.94 -2.49 7.70
C THR A 1 21.48 -2.46 7.33
N VAL A 2 20.93 -3.59 6.87
CA VAL A 2 19.49 -3.81 6.65
C VAL A 2 19.10 -5.07 7.39
N HIS A 3 18.12 -4.97 8.28
CA HIS A 3 17.51 -6.09 8.97
C HIS A 3 16.31 -6.60 8.18
N MET A 4 16.26 -7.90 7.91
CA MET A 4 15.22 -8.51 7.08
C MET A 4 14.70 -9.80 7.74
N SER A 5 13.45 -10.16 7.46
CA SER A 5 12.95 -11.51 7.75
C SER A 5 13.74 -12.54 6.94
N ALA A 6 14.01 -13.69 7.53
CA ALA A 6 14.60 -14.84 6.82
C ALA A 6 13.70 -15.29 5.65
N ASP A 7 12.38 -15.08 5.76
CA ASP A 7 11.40 -15.42 4.71
C ASP A 7 11.36 -14.42 3.54
N ALA A 8 12.09 -13.29 3.64
CA ALA A 8 12.17 -12.34 2.53
C ALA A 8 12.85 -12.99 1.31
N LYS A 9 12.36 -12.63 0.12
CA LYS A 9 12.84 -13.21 -1.15
C LYS A 9 14.34 -13.03 -1.32
N GLU A 10 15.07 -14.12 -1.63
CA GLU A 10 16.53 -14.14 -1.65
C GLU A 10 17.11 -13.11 -2.62
N TRP A 11 16.49 -12.91 -3.78
CA TRP A 11 16.96 -11.91 -4.74
C TRP A 11 17.00 -10.48 -4.17
N LYS A 12 16.11 -10.14 -3.23
CA LYS A 12 16.13 -8.83 -2.55
C LYS A 12 17.36 -8.70 -1.66
N LYS A 13 17.66 -9.75 -0.90
CA LYS A 13 18.84 -9.83 -0.03
C LYS A 13 20.13 -9.76 -0.84
N ASP A 14 20.21 -10.54 -1.91
CA ASP A 14 21.39 -10.57 -2.81
C ASP A 14 21.64 -9.23 -3.47
N ARG A 15 20.56 -8.54 -3.90
CA ARG A 15 20.70 -7.20 -4.48
C ARG A 15 21.28 -6.19 -3.49
N LEU A 16 20.92 -6.28 -2.21
CA LEU A 16 21.51 -5.45 -1.16
C LEU A 16 22.98 -5.81 -0.92
N ARG A 17 23.28 -7.11 -0.79
CA ARG A 17 24.66 -7.60 -0.60
C ARG A 17 25.59 -7.17 -1.75
N GLN A 18 25.12 -7.27 -2.99
CA GLN A 18 25.87 -6.82 -4.18
C GLN A 18 26.20 -5.31 -4.18
N ARG A 19 25.44 -4.52 -3.42
CA ARG A 19 25.68 -3.09 -3.22
C ARG A 19 26.52 -2.79 -1.97
N GLY A 20 27.10 -3.81 -1.34
CA GLY A 20 27.92 -3.67 -0.15
C GLY A 20 27.12 -3.44 1.14
N VAL A 21 25.79 -3.67 1.11
CA VAL A 21 24.94 -3.55 2.29
C VAL A 21 25.08 -4.79 3.14
N GLN A 22 25.28 -4.62 4.45
CA GLN A 22 25.21 -5.71 5.41
C GLN A 22 23.74 -6.10 5.61
N VAL A 23 23.39 -7.35 5.29
CA VAL A 23 22.06 -7.91 5.50
C VAL A 23 22.08 -8.81 6.70
N VAL A 24 21.25 -8.48 7.70
CA VAL A 24 21.06 -9.28 8.93
C VAL A 24 19.69 -9.96 8.85
N GLU A 25 19.69 -11.28 8.81
CA GLU A 25 18.47 -12.08 8.70
C GLU A 25 17.94 -12.48 10.07
N HIS A 26 16.65 -12.35 10.28
CA HIS A 26 15.96 -12.72 11.49
C HIS A 26 14.96 -13.83 11.22
N THR A 27 14.99 -14.89 12.04
CA THR A 27 13.94 -15.92 12.03
C THR A 27 12.65 -15.33 12.59
N GLY A 28 11.57 -15.43 11.84
CA GLY A 28 10.27 -14.82 12.15
C GLY A 28 9.91 -13.74 11.16
N ASP A 29 8.91 -12.97 11.51
CA ASP A 29 8.35 -11.97 10.62
C ASP A 29 9.07 -10.60 10.64
N TYR A 30 8.49 -9.66 9.95
CA TYR A 30 8.94 -8.27 9.84
C TYR A 30 9.16 -7.59 11.21
N GLU A 31 8.28 -7.81 12.20
CA GLU A 31 8.37 -7.12 13.51
C GLU A 31 9.69 -7.41 14.24
N ARG A 32 10.21 -8.65 14.12
CA ARG A 32 11.50 -9.02 14.75
C ARG A 32 12.67 -8.30 14.08
N ALA A 33 12.65 -8.17 12.77
CA ALA A 33 13.68 -7.45 12.04
C ALA A 33 13.69 -5.96 12.42
N VAL A 34 12.52 -5.33 12.50
CA VAL A 34 12.37 -3.92 12.92
C VAL A 34 12.86 -3.72 14.35
N ALA A 35 12.43 -4.57 15.30
CA ALA A 35 12.86 -4.47 16.70
C ALA A 35 14.38 -4.59 16.86
N ALA A 36 15.01 -5.52 16.12
CA ALA A 36 16.46 -5.71 16.16
C ALA A 36 17.21 -4.51 15.58
N GLY A 37 16.77 -3.97 14.44
CA GLY A 37 17.37 -2.78 13.82
C GLY A 37 17.25 -1.53 14.70
N ARG A 38 16.09 -1.35 15.32
CA ARG A 38 15.86 -0.25 16.27
C ARG A 38 16.78 -0.36 17.50
N ALA A 39 16.94 -1.55 18.07
CA ALA A 39 17.81 -1.80 19.20
C ALA A 39 19.30 -1.59 18.86
N GLU A 40 19.75 -2.04 17.68
CA GLU A 40 21.11 -1.81 17.19
C GLU A 40 21.41 -0.32 17.06
N ALA A 41 20.54 0.44 16.40
CA ALA A 41 20.72 1.87 16.23
C ALA A 41 20.69 2.64 17.57
N ALA A 42 19.83 2.25 18.50
CA ALA A 42 19.75 2.88 19.81
C ALA A 42 21.03 2.66 20.65
N SER A 43 21.77 1.60 20.39
CA SER A 43 23.03 1.31 21.10
C SER A 43 24.26 2.07 20.55
N ASN A 44 24.13 2.73 19.38
CA ASN A 44 25.25 3.40 18.71
C ASN A 44 24.83 4.81 18.27
N PRO A 45 25.40 5.88 18.88
CA PRO A 45 25.04 7.27 18.57
C PRO A 45 25.41 7.71 17.14
N LEU A 46 26.21 6.92 16.42
CA LEU A 46 26.54 7.16 15.00
C LEU A 46 25.56 6.49 14.04
N CYS A 47 24.59 5.72 14.55
CA CYS A 47 23.57 5.06 13.76
C CYS A 47 22.26 5.85 13.80
N HIS A 48 21.57 5.89 12.65
CA HIS A 48 20.21 6.37 12.55
C HIS A 48 19.33 5.22 12.04
N PHE A 49 18.28 4.90 12.79
CA PHE A 49 17.28 3.91 12.34
C PHE A 49 16.25 4.61 11.45
N VAL A 50 16.16 4.17 10.20
CA VAL A 50 15.09 4.60 9.28
C VAL A 50 13.86 3.75 9.59
N ASP A 51 12.98 4.31 10.40
CA ASP A 51 11.83 3.63 10.99
C ASP A 51 10.56 3.94 10.18
N ASP A 52 10.07 3.00 9.39
CA ASP A 52 8.88 3.15 8.57
C ASP A 52 7.56 3.07 9.36
N GLU A 53 7.62 2.69 10.64
CA GLU A 53 6.46 2.69 11.54
C GLU A 53 6.28 4.00 12.31
N GLN A 54 7.38 4.66 12.73
CA GLN A 54 7.34 5.75 13.69
C GLN A 54 8.06 7.02 13.23
N SER A 55 8.72 7.00 12.07
CA SER A 55 9.44 8.17 11.57
C SER A 55 8.52 9.21 10.94
N PHE A 56 8.29 10.29 11.66
CA PHE A 56 7.56 11.45 11.15
C PHE A 56 8.26 12.07 9.93
N SER A 57 9.59 12.14 9.93
CA SER A 57 10.36 12.66 8.79
C SER A 57 10.19 11.81 7.54
N LEU A 58 10.14 10.48 7.68
CA LEU A 58 9.91 9.57 6.56
C LEU A 58 8.49 9.74 6.00
N LEU A 59 7.48 9.82 6.87
CA LEU A 59 6.09 10.07 6.49
C LEU A 59 5.95 11.39 5.73
N LEU A 60 6.57 12.48 6.22
CA LEU A 60 6.60 13.77 5.53
C LEU A 60 7.36 13.68 4.19
N GLY A 61 8.42 12.88 4.12
CA GLY A 61 9.13 12.64 2.87
C GLY A 61 8.21 12.04 1.78
N TYR A 62 7.34 11.11 2.15
CA TYR A 62 6.34 10.57 1.23
C TYR A 62 5.29 11.62 0.80
N SER A 63 4.98 12.59 1.64
CA SER A 63 4.01 13.64 1.29
C SER A 63 4.47 14.54 0.12
N ALA A 64 5.78 14.62 -0.11
CA ALA A 64 6.34 15.38 -1.23
C ALA A 64 5.90 14.84 -2.61
N ALA A 65 5.50 13.56 -2.71
CA ALA A 65 4.94 12.98 -3.92
C ALA A 65 3.69 13.73 -4.41
N ALA A 66 2.93 14.34 -3.51
CA ALA A 66 1.75 15.12 -3.84
C ALA A 66 2.06 16.35 -4.69
N LEU A 67 3.21 16.99 -4.48
CA LEU A 67 3.64 18.15 -5.28
C LEU A 67 3.93 17.74 -6.73
N HIS A 68 4.55 16.57 -6.92
CA HIS A 68 4.79 16.04 -8.25
C HIS A 68 3.49 15.67 -8.95
N LEU A 69 2.57 15.00 -8.25
CA LEU A 69 1.27 14.63 -8.82
C LEU A 69 0.44 15.87 -9.16
N GLN A 70 0.39 16.88 -8.30
CA GLN A 70 -0.30 18.15 -8.57
C GLN A 70 0.18 18.76 -9.90
N LYS A 71 1.50 18.81 -10.11
CA LYS A 71 2.09 19.31 -11.36
C LYS A 71 1.66 18.47 -12.56
N GLN A 72 1.74 17.14 -12.45
CA GLN A 72 1.36 16.21 -13.53
C GLN A 72 -0.12 16.32 -13.89
N LEU A 73 -1.02 16.44 -12.92
CA LEU A 73 -2.45 16.65 -13.16
C LEU A 73 -2.72 17.98 -13.88
N ALA A 74 -2.06 19.06 -13.45
CA ALA A 74 -2.17 20.35 -14.10
C ALA A 74 -1.66 20.33 -15.55
N GLU A 75 -0.53 19.66 -15.82
CA GLU A 75 0.03 19.48 -17.17
C GLU A 75 -0.89 18.66 -18.09
N GLN A 76 -1.68 17.74 -17.52
CA GLN A 76 -2.66 16.94 -18.24
C GLN A 76 -4.05 17.58 -18.33
N GLY A 77 -4.24 18.76 -17.74
CA GLY A 77 -5.53 19.45 -17.69
C GLY A 77 -6.58 18.76 -16.83
N VAL A 78 -6.16 17.92 -15.86
CA VAL A 78 -7.06 17.23 -14.94
C VAL A 78 -7.42 18.16 -13.78
N ALA A 79 -8.69 18.56 -13.70
CA ALA A 79 -9.22 19.34 -12.58
C ALA A 79 -9.46 18.43 -11.35
N VAL A 80 -9.31 19.00 -10.15
CA VAL A 80 -9.67 18.36 -8.89
C VAL A 80 -10.52 19.34 -8.09
N ASP A 81 -11.83 19.14 -8.11
CA ASP A 81 -12.83 19.97 -7.46
C ASP A 81 -14.09 19.15 -7.11
N ALA A 82 -15.16 19.82 -6.68
CA ALA A 82 -16.40 19.15 -6.27
C ALA A 82 -17.09 18.39 -7.43
N GLU A 83 -16.93 18.84 -8.65
CA GLU A 83 -17.53 18.21 -9.85
C GLU A 83 -16.59 17.14 -10.44
N HIS A 84 -15.29 17.27 -10.19
CA HIS A 84 -14.24 16.39 -10.71
C HIS A 84 -13.39 15.81 -9.53
N PRO A 85 -13.97 14.95 -8.67
CA PRO A 85 -13.22 14.41 -7.55
C PRO A 85 -12.08 13.48 -8.01
N LEU A 86 -10.96 13.53 -7.28
CA LEU A 86 -9.83 12.61 -7.48
C LEU A 86 -9.93 11.45 -6.49
N ILE A 87 -10.04 10.23 -6.99
CA ILE A 87 -10.11 9.02 -6.19
C ILE A 87 -8.80 8.25 -6.37
N VAL A 88 -8.05 8.07 -5.28
CA VAL A 88 -6.70 7.49 -5.30
C VAL A 88 -6.69 6.17 -4.57
N TYR A 89 -6.10 5.13 -5.18
CA TYR A 89 -5.96 3.80 -4.63
C TYR A 89 -4.49 3.48 -4.37
N LEU A 90 -4.13 3.30 -3.11
CA LEU A 90 -2.75 3.19 -2.64
C LEU A 90 -2.51 1.79 -2.04
N PRO A 91 -1.53 1.01 -2.51
CA PRO A 91 -1.09 -0.18 -1.81
C PRO A 91 -0.62 0.15 -0.40
N CYS A 92 -1.04 -0.64 0.59
CA CYS A 92 -0.74 -0.41 1.99
C CYS A 92 -0.14 -1.64 2.65
N GLY A 93 1.07 -1.50 3.18
CA GLY A 93 1.68 -2.38 4.16
C GLY A 93 1.54 -1.75 5.55
N VAL A 94 2.65 -1.36 6.19
CA VAL A 94 2.63 -0.72 7.52
C VAL A 94 1.88 0.61 7.55
N GLY A 95 1.70 1.27 6.41
CA GLY A 95 0.89 2.47 6.26
C GLY A 95 1.67 3.78 6.10
N GLY A 96 2.98 3.80 6.34
CA GLY A 96 3.77 5.05 6.32
C GLY A 96 3.73 5.77 4.97
N ALA A 97 4.02 5.07 3.88
CA ALA A 97 4.03 5.63 2.53
C ALA A 97 2.63 6.11 2.09
N PRO A 98 1.58 5.27 2.11
CA PRO A 98 0.26 5.70 1.66
C PRO A 98 -0.35 6.79 2.56
N ALA A 99 -0.05 6.81 3.87
CA ALA A 99 -0.49 7.88 4.76
C ALA A 99 0.20 9.22 4.44
N GLY A 100 1.52 9.21 4.23
CA GLY A 100 2.24 10.42 3.82
C GLY A 100 1.74 10.98 2.49
N ILE A 101 1.54 10.12 1.49
CA ILE A 101 0.97 10.52 0.19
C ILE A 101 -0.44 11.10 0.37
N THR A 102 -1.33 10.42 1.11
CA THR A 102 -2.70 10.90 1.40
C THR A 102 -2.67 12.26 2.07
N PHE A 103 -1.85 12.41 3.11
CA PHE A 103 -1.68 13.69 3.80
C PHE A 103 -1.26 14.79 2.83
N GLY A 104 -0.21 14.55 2.04
CA GLY A 104 0.28 15.51 1.06
C GLY A 104 -0.78 15.90 0.03
N LEU A 105 -1.50 14.92 -0.53
CA LEU A 105 -2.55 15.18 -1.52
C LEU A 105 -3.69 16.03 -0.95
N ARG A 106 -4.11 15.75 0.29
CA ARG A 106 -5.14 16.55 0.98
C ARG A 106 -4.68 17.98 1.25
N GLN A 107 -3.38 18.20 1.50
CA GLN A 107 -2.82 19.54 1.72
C GLN A 107 -2.77 20.37 0.42
N VAL A 108 -2.37 19.77 -0.70
CA VAL A 108 -2.13 20.52 -1.95
C VAL A 108 -3.32 20.55 -2.90
N LEU A 109 -4.21 19.55 -2.87
CA LEU A 109 -5.38 19.43 -3.76
C LEU A 109 -6.71 19.60 -3.02
N GLY A 110 -6.69 19.67 -1.68
CA GLY A 110 -7.86 19.99 -0.87
C GLY A 110 -8.85 18.83 -0.63
N PRO A 111 -10.11 19.14 -0.31
CA PRO A 111 -11.08 18.17 0.20
C PRO A 111 -11.64 17.18 -0.84
N HIS A 112 -11.44 17.44 -2.11
CA HIS A 112 -12.00 16.64 -3.21
C HIS A 112 -11.09 15.49 -3.65
N VAL A 113 -10.05 15.19 -2.84
CA VAL A 113 -9.21 14.00 -2.97
C VAL A 113 -9.68 12.94 -1.98
N HIS A 114 -9.93 11.74 -2.48
CA HIS A 114 -10.43 10.62 -1.70
C HIS A 114 -9.48 9.44 -1.84
N CYS A 115 -8.77 9.11 -0.78
CA CYS A 115 -7.77 8.05 -0.77
C CYS A 115 -8.30 6.77 -0.13
N PHE A 116 -8.07 5.64 -0.81
CA PHE A 116 -8.39 4.31 -0.34
C PHE A 116 -7.10 3.49 -0.26
N PHE A 117 -6.97 2.71 0.82
CA PHE A 117 -5.86 1.78 0.98
C PHE A 117 -6.25 0.39 0.51
N ALA A 118 -5.32 -0.27 -0.19
CA ALA A 118 -5.48 -1.62 -0.72
C ALA A 118 -4.50 -2.55 -0.03
N GLU A 119 -5.01 -3.60 0.62
CA GLU A 119 -4.23 -4.57 1.38
C GLU A 119 -4.49 -6.00 0.91
N PRO A 120 -3.54 -6.94 1.13
CA PRO A 120 -3.81 -8.36 0.88
C PRO A 120 -4.82 -8.92 1.88
N VAL A 121 -5.68 -9.86 1.44
CA VAL A 121 -6.69 -10.50 2.31
C VAL A 121 -6.08 -11.11 3.57
N GLN A 122 -4.87 -11.68 3.51
CA GLN A 122 -4.23 -12.33 4.65
C GLN A 122 -3.34 -11.39 5.48
N SER A 123 -3.18 -10.14 5.05
CA SER A 123 -2.34 -9.14 5.72
C SER A 123 -2.98 -7.73 5.72
N PRO A 124 -4.24 -7.58 6.19
CA PRO A 124 -4.95 -6.31 6.18
C PRO A 124 -4.73 -5.54 7.50
N CYS A 125 -3.48 -5.24 7.85
CA CYS A 125 -3.15 -4.70 9.16
C CYS A 125 -3.75 -3.30 9.40
N PHE A 126 -3.85 -2.49 8.36
CA PHE A 126 -4.41 -1.15 8.47
C PHE A 126 -5.94 -1.19 8.63
N MET A 127 -6.63 -2.09 7.90
CA MET A 127 -8.07 -2.34 8.08
C MET A 127 -8.35 -2.81 9.52
N VAL A 128 -7.58 -3.77 10.03
CA VAL A 128 -7.72 -4.29 11.40
C VAL A 128 -7.53 -3.18 12.43
N GLN A 129 -6.53 -2.31 12.23
CA GLN A 129 -6.30 -1.15 13.09
C GLN A 129 -7.48 -0.17 13.07
N MET A 130 -7.96 0.21 11.89
CA MET A 130 -9.07 1.16 11.75
C MET A 130 -10.38 0.59 12.34
N MET A 131 -10.62 -0.72 12.19
CA MET A 131 -11.77 -1.40 12.80
C MET A 131 -11.67 -1.43 14.32
N ALA A 132 -10.49 -1.70 14.88
CA ALA A 132 -10.27 -1.68 16.33
C ALA A 132 -10.48 -0.29 16.91
N ASP A 133 -9.95 0.75 16.27
CA ASP A 133 -10.12 2.15 16.66
C ASP A 133 -11.61 2.55 16.67
N ALA A 134 -12.38 2.11 15.68
CA ALA A 134 -13.82 2.41 15.59
C ALA A 134 -14.65 1.64 16.62
N THR A 135 -14.24 0.44 17.03
CA THR A 135 -15.01 -0.45 17.88
C THR A 135 -14.66 -0.30 19.37
N HIS A 136 -13.38 -0.16 19.68
CA HIS A 136 -12.84 -0.17 21.04
C HIS A 136 -12.20 1.15 21.48
N GLY A 137 -12.17 2.13 20.58
CA GLY A 137 -11.48 3.40 20.80
C GLY A 137 -9.98 3.32 20.52
N VAL A 138 -9.37 4.51 20.48
CA VAL A 138 -7.94 4.70 20.20
C VAL A 138 -7.06 4.11 21.31
N GLY A 139 -5.93 3.52 20.94
CA GLY A 139 -4.95 2.98 21.89
C GLY A 139 -4.78 1.46 21.81
N GLN A 140 -5.56 0.79 20.96
CA GLN A 140 -5.32 -0.60 20.60
C GLN A 140 -4.25 -0.70 19.50
N HIS A 141 -3.48 -1.77 19.51
CA HIS A 141 -2.51 -2.07 18.44
C HIS A 141 -2.62 -3.54 18.01
N PRO A 142 -3.75 -3.91 17.37
CA PRO A 142 -4.03 -5.29 17.02
C PRO A 142 -3.11 -5.79 15.91
N SER A 143 -2.88 -7.10 15.92
CA SER A 143 -2.20 -7.82 14.86
C SER A 143 -3.22 -8.52 13.97
N VAL A 144 -2.88 -8.76 12.71
CA VAL A 144 -3.67 -9.64 11.83
C VAL A 144 -3.80 -11.05 12.41
N TYR A 145 -2.82 -11.50 13.20
CA TYR A 145 -2.87 -12.80 13.87
C TYR A 145 -3.97 -12.88 14.93
N ASP A 146 -4.32 -11.77 15.58
CA ASP A 146 -5.40 -11.73 16.58
C ASP A 146 -6.78 -12.01 15.93
N TRP A 147 -6.86 -11.88 14.61
CA TRP A 147 -8.04 -12.16 13.78
C TRP A 147 -7.95 -13.51 13.03
N GLY A 148 -6.98 -14.35 13.38
CA GLY A 148 -6.79 -15.66 12.76
C GLY A 148 -6.22 -15.64 11.35
N LEU A 149 -5.69 -14.48 10.91
CA LEU A 149 -5.05 -14.33 9.59
C LEU A 149 -3.59 -14.75 9.66
N THR A 150 -3.02 -15.07 8.49
CA THR A 150 -1.71 -15.72 8.43
C THR A 150 -0.54 -14.80 8.11
N ASN A 151 -0.82 -13.56 7.69
CA ASN A 151 0.17 -12.61 7.16
C ASN A 151 0.92 -13.15 5.92
N ARG A 152 0.41 -14.20 5.26
CA ARG A 152 1.03 -14.82 4.08
C ARG A 152 0.35 -14.31 2.82
N THR A 153 1.13 -13.69 1.94
CA THR A 153 0.66 -13.16 0.66
C THR A 153 1.82 -13.10 -0.34
N GLU A 154 1.48 -13.16 -1.61
CA GLU A 154 2.44 -12.92 -2.70
C GLU A 154 2.80 -11.43 -2.86
N ALA A 155 1.97 -10.55 -2.31
CA ALA A 155 2.29 -9.13 -2.14
C ALA A 155 3.23 -8.93 -0.95
N ASP A 156 4.42 -9.51 -0.99
CA ASP A 156 5.38 -9.55 0.11
C ASP A 156 5.83 -8.17 0.61
N GLY A 157 5.74 -7.14 -0.21
CA GLY A 157 5.97 -5.75 0.19
C GLY A 157 4.85 -5.15 1.06
N LEU A 158 3.70 -5.84 1.18
CA LEU A 158 2.56 -5.45 2.00
C LEU A 158 2.33 -6.40 3.19
N ALA A 159 3.16 -7.43 3.34
CA ALA A 159 3.01 -8.47 4.37
C ALA A 159 3.50 -7.98 5.75
N VAL A 160 2.69 -7.18 6.41
CA VAL A 160 3.00 -6.57 7.71
C VAL A 160 1.89 -6.92 8.71
N PRO A 161 2.22 -7.45 9.91
CA PRO A 161 1.18 -7.92 10.84
C PRO A 161 0.49 -6.80 11.62
N ARG A 162 1.09 -5.63 11.78
CA ARG A 162 0.53 -4.47 12.50
C ARG A 162 0.72 -3.19 11.71
N ALA A 163 -0.25 -2.29 11.80
CA ALA A 163 -0.16 -0.97 11.18
C ALA A 163 0.71 -0.01 12.04
N SER A 164 1.31 0.99 11.39
CA SER A 164 1.89 2.12 12.08
C SER A 164 0.81 2.90 12.84
N LEU A 165 0.96 3.07 14.15
CA LEU A 165 0.04 3.88 14.95
C LEU A 165 0.09 5.35 14.54
N LEU A 166 1.27 5.86 14.17
CA LEU A 166 1.45 7.22 13.65
C LEU A 166 0.62 7.42 12.36
N ALA A 167 0.72 6.48 11.44
CA ALA A 167 -0.06 6.51 10.19
C ALA A 167 -1.57 6.39 10.45
N ALA A 168 -1.98 5.47 11.32
CA ALA A 168 -3.38 5.27 11.66
C ALA A 168 -3.99 6.52 12.31
N GLU A 169 -3.29 7.16 13.25
CA GLU A 169 -3.74 8.40 13.88
C GLU A 169 -3.98 9.51 12.85
N LEU A 170 -3.04 9.70 11.93
CA LEU A 170 -3.14 10.69 10.87
C LEU A 170 -4.29 10.39 9.90
N MET A 171 -4.53 9.12 9.64
CA MET A 171 -5.50 8.68 8.62
C MET A 171 -6.94 8.63 9.12
N ARG A 172 -7.22 8.58 10.42
CA ARG A 172 -8.61 8.57 10.94
C ARG A 172 -9.51 9.63 10.32
N PRO A 173 -9.11 10.92 10.24
CA PRO A 173 -9.93 11.95 9.61
C PRO A 173 -9.77 12.06 8.09
N LEU A 174 -8.77 11.42 7.47
CA LEU A 174 -8.39 11.69 6.09
C LEU A 174 -8.69 10.54 5.13
N LEU A 175 -8.69 9.30 5.63
CA LEU A 175 -8.84 8.10 4.81
C LEU A 175 -10.32 7.87 4.45
N SER A 176 -10.59 7.63 3.18
CA SER A 176 -11.94 7.36 2.68
C SER A 176 -12.37 5.91 2.88
N GLY A 177 -11.43 4.98 2.92
CA GLY A 177 -11.71 3.58 3.19
C GLY A 177 -10.51 2.67 2.99
N VAL A 178 -10.70 1.40 3.35
CA VAL A 178 -9.72 0.32 3.14
C VAL A 178 -10.44 -0.85 2.49
N PHE A 179 -9.78 -1.54 1.56
CA PHE A 179 -10.30 -2.76 0.97
C PHE A 179 -9.18 -3.81 0.83
N THR A 180 -9.60 -5.07 0.73
CA THR A 180 -8.65 -6.18 0.60
C THR A 180 -8.72 -6.83 -0.77
N VAL A 181 -7.58 -7.38 -1.21
CA VAL A 181 -7.42 -8.02 -2.53
C VAL A 181 -6.80 -9.40 -2.36
N ALA A 182 -7.38 -10.41 -2.99
CA ALA A 182 -6.82 -11.77 -3.02
C ALA A 182 -5.62 -11.86 -3.96
N ASP A 183 -4.65 -12.72 -3.63
CA ASP A 183 -3.40 -12.86 -4.39
C ASP A 183 -3.63 -13.18 -5.88
N ASP A 184 -4.59 -14.04 -6.20
CA ASP A 184 -4.90 -14.36 -7.61
C ASP A 184 -5.40 -13.13 -8.39
N THR A 185 -6.13 -12.23 -7.73
CA THR A 185 -6.55 -10.96 -8.33
C THR A 185 -5.36 -10.03 -8.58
N LEU A 186 -4.35 -10.01 -7.69
CA LEU A 186 -3.12 -9.25 -7.90
C LEU A 186 -2.39 -9.70 -9.17
N PHE A 187 -2.26 -11.01 -9.38
CA PHE A 187 -1.64 -11.55 -10.60
C PHE A 187 -2.45 -11.25 -11.85
N ALA A 188 -3.78 -11.31 -11.79
CA ALA A 188 -4.64 -10.93 -12.91
C ALA A 188 -4.45 -9.46 -13.29
N HIS A 189 -4.39 -8.56 -12.31
CA HIS A 189 -4.13 -7.14 -12.56
C HIS A 189 -2.73 -6.88 -13.13
N LEU A 190 -1.71 -7.56 -12.61
CA LEU A 190 -0.34 -7.49 -13.13
C LEU A 190 -0.29 -7.80 -14.63
N VAL A 191 -0.98 -8.87 -15.06
CA VAL A 191 -1.04 -9.26 -16.48
C VAL A 191 -1.81 -8.23 -17.30
N ARG A 192 -2.95 -7.72 -16.80
CA ARG A 192 -3.71 -6.67 -17.50
C ARG A 192 -2.89 -5.41 -17.74
N VAL A 193 -2.09 -5.00 -16.75
CA VAL A 193 -1.19 -3.85 -16.88
C VAL A 193 -0.07 -4.14 -17.89
N LEU A 194 0.54 -5.33 -17.82
CA LEU A 194 1.56 -5.73 -18.78
C LEU A 194 1.03 -5.73 -20.21
N ASP A 195 -0.16 -6.32 -20.43
CA ASP A 195 -0.72 -6.48 -21.77
C ASP A 195 -1.26 -5.15 -22.34
N ALA A 196 -1.78 -4.25 -21.47
CA ALA A 196 -2.34 -2.98 -21.91
C ALA A 196 -1.29 -1.85 -22.06
N LEU A 197 -0.30 -1.81 -21.19
CA LEU A 197 0.66 -0.70 -21.09
C LEU A 197 2.11 -1.10 -21.36
N GLY A 198 2.42 -2.41 -21.41
CA GLY A 198 3.80 -2.90 -21.49
C GLY A 198 4.59 -2.73 -20.19
N GLU A 199 3.95 -2.30 -19.11
CA GLU A 199 4.60 -1.97 -17.84
C GLU A 199 4.70 -3.19 -16.92
N ARG A 200 5.86 -3.33 -16.26
CA ARG A 200 6.11 -4.40 -15.30
C ARG A 200 5.87 -3.89 -13.89
N ILE A 201 4.87 -4.42 -13.23
CA ILE A 201 4.57 -4.18 -11.81
C ILE A 201 4.68 -5.48 -11.00
N GLU A 202 5.00 -5.39 -9.72
CA GLU A 202 4.98 -6.54 -8.81
C GLU A 202 3.60 -6.74 -8.18
N PRO A 203 3.31 -7.91 -7.55
CA PRO A 203 2.00 -8.17 -6.95
C PRO A 203 1.57 -7.09 -5.94
N SER A 204 2.49 -6.60 -5.10
CA SER A 204 2.21 -5.50 -4.15
C SER A 204 1.71 -4.24 -4.85
N ALA A 205 2.33 -3.88 -5.98
CA ALA A 205 1.96 -2.69 -6.75
C ALA A 205 0.61 -2.83 -7.46
N ALA A 206 0.13 -4.08 -7.65
CA ALA A 206 -1.13 -4.37 -8.32
C ALA A 206 -2.37 -4.19 -7.43
N ALA A 207 -2.21 -4.04 -6.11
CA ALA A 207 -3.33 -4.04 -5.16
C ALA A 207 -4.36 -2.93 -5.44
N GLY A 208 -3.91 -1.74 -5.79
CA GLY A 208 -4.78 -0.59 -6.06
C GLY A 208 -5.74 -0.76 -7.25
N PHE A 209 -5.43 -1.65 -8.21
CA PHE A 209 -6.25 -1.83 -9.42
C PHE A 209 -7.64 -2.42 -9.16
N SER A 210 -7.87 -3.05 -8.02
CA SER A 210 -9.20 -3.48 -7.61
C SER A 210 -10.10 -2.32 -7.15
N GLY A 211 -9.53 -1.17 -6.84
CA GLY A 211 -10.22 -0.04 -6.22
C GLY A 211 -11.49 0.42 -6.93
N PRO A 212 -11.45 0.73 -8.24
CA PRO A 212 -12.65 1.16 -8.96
C PRO A 212 -13.80 0.14 -8.89
N ALA A 213 -13.49 -1.16 -9.05
CA ALA A 213 -14.49 -2.22 -8.97
C ALA A 213 -15.00 -2.41 -7.53
N MET A 214 -14.16 -2.29 -6.52
CA MET A 214 -14.58 -2.34 -5.11
C MET A 214 -15.49 -1.18 -4.76
N LEU A 215 -15.18 0.01 -5.25
CA LEU A 215 -15.98 1.21 -5.00
C LEU A 215 -17.38 1.12 -5.64
N THR A 216 -17.46 0.68 -6.88
CA THR A 216 -18.72 0.67 -7.64
C THR A 216 -19.51 -0.64 -7.50
N GLY A 217 -18.82 -1.76 -7.24
CA GLY A 217 -19.41 -3.10 -7.25
C GLY A 217 -19.81 -3.65 -5.88
N THR A 218 -19.37 -3.02 -4.77
CA THR A 218 -19.70 -3.51 -3.41
C THR A 218 -20.74 -2.65 -2.72
N THR A 219 -21.51 -3.27 -1.81
CA THR A 219 -22.49 -2.53 -0.98
C THR A 219 -21.84 -1.40 -0.17
N ALA A 220 -20.65 -1.66 0.39
CA ALA A 220 -19.91 -0.67 1.17
C ALA A 220 -19.43 0.50 0.30
N GLY A 221 -18.87 0.22 -0.87
CA GLY A 221 -18.43 1.24 -1.82
C GLY A 221 -19.58 2.12 -2.29
N GLN A 222 -20.70 1.51 -2.69
CA GLN A 222 -21.90 2.23 -3.09
C GLN A 222 -22.51 3.06 -1.95
N ALA A 223 -22.46 2.55 -0.71
CA ALA A 223 -22.93 3.32 0.45
C ALA A 223 -22.04 4.54 0.69
N TRP A 224 -20.72 4.38 0.56
CA TRP A 224 -19.76 5.49 0.67
C TRP A 224 -20.00 6.54 -0.43
N LEU A 225 -20.14 6.14 -1.69
CA LEU A 225 -20.44 7.06 -2.81
C LEU A 225 -21.69 7.91 -2.52
N ARG A 226 -22.78 7.27 -2.09
CA ARG A 226 -24.03 7.99 -1.74
C ARG A 226 -23.86 8.91 -0.53
N SER A 227 -23.16 8.48 0.51
CA SER A 227 -22.98 9.28 1.73
C SER A 227 -22.14 10.54 1.52
N THR A 228 -21.24 10.51 0.52
CA THR A 228 -20.39 11.63 0.12
C THR A 228 -20.96 12.47 -1.02
N GLY A 229 -22.04 12.02 -1.67
CA GLY A 229 -22.61 12.67 -2.85
C GLY A 229 -21.79 12.49 -4.13
N ILE A 230 -20.71 11.68 -4.09
CA ILE A 230 -19.85 11.46 -5.26
C ILE A 230 -20.55 10.61 -6.32
N ASP A 231 -21.56 9.81 -5.95
CA ASP A 231 -22.36 9.04 -6.90
C ASP A 231 -22.95 9.93 -8.03
N ALA A 232 -23.32 11.15 -7.73
CA ALA A 232 -23.86 12.10 -8.70
C ALA A 232 -22.82 12.57 -9.75
N VAL A 233 -21.57 12.67 -9.36
CA VAL A 233 -20.44 13.17 -10.19
C VAL A 233 -19.40 12.11 -10.53
N LEU A 234 -19.65 10.84 -10.20
CA LEU A 234 -18.69 9.75 -10.40
C LEU A 234 -18.22 9.62 -11.85
N HIS A 235 -19.08 9.94 -12.82
CA HIS A 235 -18.76 9.91 -14.24
C HIS A 235 -17.73 10.97 -14.67
N GLN A 236 -17.46 11.96 -13.82
CA GLN A 236 -16.45 13.02 -14.00
C GLN A 236 -15.23 12.77 -13.07
N ALA A 237 -15.29 11.78 -12.20
CA ALA A 237 -14.21 11.47 -11.28
C ALA A 237 -12.97 10.95 -12.02
N THR A 238 -11.80 11.37 -11.57
CA THR A 238 -10.53 10.77 -11.98
C THR A 238 -10.16 9.66 -11.01
N HIS A 239 -9.97 8.44 -11.51
CA HIS A 239 -9.46 7.31 -10.76
C HIS A 239 -7.95 7.16 -10.98
N LEU A 240 -7.17 7.29 -9.91
CA LEU A 240 -5.72 7.16 -9.93
C LEU A 240 -5.30 5.93 -9.14
N VAL A 241 -4.60 5.01 -9.81
CA VAL A 241 -4.01 3.84 -9.18
C VAL A 241 -2.53 4.09 -8.97
N TRP A 242 -2.09 4.03 -7.71
CA TRP A 242 -0.69 4.21 -7.35
C TRP A 242 0.06 2.90 -7.45
N THR A 243 1.10 2.83 -8.30
CA THR A 243 2.00 1.68 -8.41
C THR A 243 3.29 1.94 -7.66
N THR A 244 3.85 0.91 -7.01
CA THR A 244 4.99 1.05 -6.10
C THR A 244 6.29 0.44 -6.61
N GLY A 245 6.22 -0.57 -7.50
CA GLY A 245 7.41 -1.20 -8.03
C GLY A 245 7.15 -2.37 -8.98
N GLY A 246 8.25 -3.04 -9.40
CA GLY A 246 8.19 -4.21 -10.29
C GLY A 246 9.37 -4.36 -11.24
N LEU A 247 10.05 -3.26 -11.60
CA LEU A 247 11.19 -3.29 -12.55
C LEU A 247 12.39 -4.09 -12.04
N LEU A 248 12.51 -4.28 -10.73
CA LEU A 248 13.65 -4.95 -10.11
C LEU A 248 13.41 -6.46 -9.90
N VAL A 249 12.21 -6.95 -10.15
CA VAL A 249 11.88 -8.37 -10.08
C VAL A 249 12.66 -9.13 -11.16
N PRO A 250 13.38 -10.21 -10.82
CA PRO A 250 14.10 -11.03 -11.81
C PRO A 250 13.16 -11.59 -12.87
N ASP A 251 13.63 -11.66 -14.11
CA ASP A 251 12.81 -12.06 -15.26
C ASP A 251 12.11 -13.41 -15.08
N ALA A 252 12.84 -14.41 -14.60
CA ALA A 252 12.26 -15.74 -14.37
C ALA A 252 11.11 -15.71 -13.36
N GLN A 253 11.24 -14.91 -12.29
CA GLN A 253 10.19 -14.77 -11.28
C GLN A 253 8.99 -13.99 -11.84
N TYR A 254 9.27 -12.91 -12.59
CA TYR A 254 8.22 -12.11 -13.23
C TYR A 254 7.41 -12.93 -14.24
N GLN A 255 8.08 -13.78 -15.02
CA GLN A 255 7.40 -14.72 -15.94
C GLN A 255 6.47 -15.69 -15.18
N GLY A 256 6.89 -16.18 -14.02
CA GLY A 256 6.04 -16.99 -13.14
C GLY A 256 4.79 -16.24 -12.68
N PHE A 257 4.93 -14.97 -12.28
CA PHE A 257 3.80 -14.11 -11.94
C PHE A 257 2.85 -13.92 -13.12
N ALA A 258 3.38 -13.61 -14.31
CA ALA A 258 2.58 -13.43 -15.51
C ALA A 258 1.87 -14.71 -15.93
N GLN A 259 2.53 -15.87 -15.83
CA GLN A 259 1.91 -17.17 -16.12
C GLN A 259 0.75 -17.45 -15.16
N ARG A 260 0.91 -17.23 -13.87
CA ARG A 260 -0.16 -17.39 -12.87
C ARG A 260 -1.33 -16.45 -13.17
N GLY A 261 -1.05 -15.18 -13.46
CA GLY A 261 -2.09 -14.20 -13.81
C GLY A 261 -2.88 -14.59 -15.06
N ARG A 262 -2.21 -15.10 -16.11
CA ARG A 262 -2.88 -15.61 -17.31
C ARG A 262 -3.77 -16.82 -17.02
N ALA A 263 -3.33 -17.73 -16.15
CA ALA A 263 -4.14 -18.87 -15.72
C ALA A 263 -5.40 -18.43 -14.97
N VAL A 264 -5.26 -17.43 -14.06
CA VAL A 264 -6.42 -16.85 -13.34
C VAL A 264 -7.41 -16.21 -14.32
N LEU A 265 -6.93 -15.41 -15.29
CA LEU A 265 -7.78 -14.77 -16.30
C LEU A 265 -8.50 -15.78 -17.18
N ALA A 266 -7.82 -16.87 -17.58
CA ALA A 266 -8.41 -17.94 -18.38
C ALA A 266 -9.51 -18.70 -17.61
N ALA A 267 -9.39 -18.82 -16.27
CA ALA A 267 -10.41 -19.46 -15.44
C ALA A 267 -11.65 -18.57 -15.18
N GLN A 268 -11.56 -17.28 -15.46
CA GLN A 268 -12.65 -16.30 -15.29
C GLN A 268 -13.43 -16.01 -16.60
N ALA A 269 -12.88 -16.43 -17.74
CA ALA A 269 -13.48 -16.27 -19.08
C ALA A 269 -14.48 -17.38 -19.39
#